data_0590f0fbbdfa165abaa8d167a17cbb40
#
_entry.id   0590f0fbbdfa165abaa8d167a17cbb40
#
_cell.length_a   1.000
_cell.length_b   1.000
_cell.length_c   1.000
_cell.angle_alpha   90.00
_cell.angle_beta   90.00
_cell.angle_gamma   90.00
#
_symmetry.space_group_name_H-M   'P 1'
#
loop_
_entity.id
_entity.type
_entity.pdbx_description
1 polymer ?
#
loop_
_entity_poly.entity_id
_entity_poly.type
_entity_poly.pdbx_seq_one_letter_code
_entity_poly.pdbx_strand_id
1 'polypeptide(L)'
;RTSKNNFYVLEDNLRVPSGSSYMIENRSTMMHMFPELFTKYNVKNVYDYPDLLQKSLIKCYSNFSHSPNLAVLTPGVYNSAYFEHSFLADEMGVNLLEWRDLIIDNNKVVIKTTKGKEIIDILYRRIDDDYLDPLTFNPDSLIGLPGLFDVYRSGNIMLANAPGTGIADDKAVYSYIPEIIKFYLDEKPILKNVKTWRCSEKNSLKYVLNNLEKLVIKEVHGSGGYGMLIGPTSSKSEIKKFREKLISRPDDYIAQPTIALSTVPILTEKGIFPRHVDLRPFALMSPNEIHVTNGGLTRVALKKNSLLVNSSQGGGTKDTWIID
;
A
#
# COMPACT_ATOMS: atom_id res chain seq x y z
N ARG A 1 11.31 2.60 11.89
CA ARG A 1 12.08 3.13 13.02
C ARG A 1 13.49 2.58 12.95
N THR A 2 14.50 3.41 13.24
CA THR A 2 15.89 2.99 13.35
C THR A 2 16.27 2.74 14.80
N SER A 3 17.45 2.14 15.03
CA SER A 3 18.03 1.92 16.38
C SER A 3 18.16 3.22 17.21
N LYS A 4 18.18 4.38 16.56
CA LYS A 4 18.26 5.71 17.22
C LYS A 4 16.88 6.33 17.50
N ASN A 5 15.81 5.57 17.49
CA ASN A 5 14.41 6.02 17.67
C ASN A 5 13.91 7.04 16.63
N ASN A 6 14.59 7.18 15.51
CA ASN A 6 14.10 8.01 14.41
C ASN A 6 13.17 7.20 13.52
N PHE A 7 12.03 7.79 13.14
CA PHE A 7 11.16 7.25 12.13
C PHE A 7 11.54 7.80 10.76
N TYR A 8 11.57 6.92 9.77
CA TYR A 8 11.76 7.26 8.36
C TYR A 8 10.65 6.64 7.54
N VAL A 9 10.13 7.42 6.60
CA VAL A 9 9.26 6.89 5.55
C VAL A 9 10.15 6.06 4.62
N LEU A 10 9.74 4.83 4.32
CA LEU A 10 10.47 3.93 3.42
C LEU A 10 9.88 3.94 2.02
N GLU A 11 8.57 4.03 1.93
CA GLU A 11 7.75 4.06 0.71
C GLU A 11 6.37 4.60 1.04
N ASP A 12 5.68 5.11 0.03
CA ASP A 12 4.27 5.45 0.07
C ASP A 12 3.48 4.45 -0.78
N ASN A 13 2.24 4.16 -0.40
CA ASN A 13 1.35 3.25 -1.13
C ASN A 13 -0.04 3.88 -1.19
N LEU A 14 -0.44 4.33 -2.36
CA LEU A 14 -1.69 5.07 -2.54
C LEU A 14 -2.67 4.40 -3.50
N ARG A 15 -2.15 3.74 -4.55
CA ARG A 15 -2.97 3.18 -5.63
C ARG A 15 -3.95 2.13 -5.11
N VAL A 16 -3.42 1.05 -4.52
CA VAL A 16 -4.17 -0.07 -3.96
C VAL A 16 -3.53 -0.49 -2.63
N PRO A 17 -3.57 0.38 -1.60
CA PRO A 17 -2.96 0.06 -0.30
C PRO A 17 -3.63 -1.16 0.33
N SER A 18 -2.84 -2.04 0.97
CA SER A 18 -3.33 -3.26 1.60
C SER A 18 -2.67 -3.52 2.95
N GLY A 19 -3.27 -4.41 3.75
CA GLY A 19 -2.79 -4.82 5.07
C GLY A 19 -3.68 -4.36 6.24
N SER A 20 -4.73 -3.60 6.00
CA SER A 20 -5.65 -3.14 7.05
C SER A 20 -6.47 -4.29 7.65
N SER A 21 -6.88 -5.26 6.85
CA SER A 21 -7.52 -6.49 7.34
C SER A 21 -6.63 -7.25 8.30
N TYR A 22 -5.34 -7.39 7.96
CA TYR A 22 -4.37 -8.08 8.82
C TYR A 22 -4.08 -7.31 10.12
N MET A 23 -4.17 -5.98 10.12
CA MET A 23 -4.10 -5.19 11.34
C MET A 23 -5.27 -5.54 12.28
N ILE A 24 -6.47 -5.62 11.75
CA ILE A 24 -7.69 -5.94 12.52
C ILE A 24 -7.63 -7.38 13.02
N GLU A 25 -7.29 -8.34 12.16
CA GLU A 25 -7.16 -9.75 12.53
C GLU A 25 -6.06 -10.00 13.57
N ASN A 26 -4.90 -9.32 13.47
CA ASN A 26 -3.88 -9.37 14.49
C ASN A 26 -4.42 -8.86 15.84
N ARG A 27 -5.17 -7.76 15.84
CA ARG A 27 -5.79 -7.20 17.04
C ARG A 27 -6.79 -8.18 17.64
N SER A 28 -7.66 -8.77 16.83
CA SER A 28 -8.63 -9.77 17.26
C SER A 28 -7.93 -10.97 17.90
N THR A 29 -6.94 -11.52 17.24
CA THR A 29 -6.15 -12.63 17.77
C THR A 29 -5.48 -12.30 19.10
N MET A 30 -4.85 -11.13 19.20
CA MET A 30 -4.20 -10.70 20.44
C MET A 30 -5.18 -10.49 21.59
N MET A 31 -6.36 -9.93 21.32
CA MET A 31 -7.41 -9.76 22.34
C MET A 31 -7.93 -11.10 22.85
N HIS A 32 -8.09 -12.10 21.97
CA HIS A 32 -8.49 -13.44 22.40
C HIS A 32 -7.42 -14.14 23.22
N MET A 33 -6.15 -13.96 22.88
CA MET A 33 -5.03 -14.62 23.57
C MET A 33 -4.65 -13.96 24.90
N PHE A 34 -4.77 -12.64 25.00
CA PHE A 34 -4.25 -11.86 26.14
C PHE A 34 -5.22 -10.72 26.54
N PRO A 35 -6.49 -11.01 26.86
CA PRO A 35 -7.51 -9.98 27.14
C PRO A 35 -7.15 -9.07 28.31
N GLU A 36 -6.46 -9.60 29.33
CA GLU A 36 -6.00 -8.85 30.50
C GLU A 36 -5.00 -7.74 30.18
N LEU A 37 -4.21 -7.89 29.10
CA LEU A 37 -3.27 -6.86 28.67
C LEU A 37 -3.98 -5.65 28.08
N PHE A 38 -5.08 -5.88 27.35
CA PHE A 38 -5.87 -4.79 26.75
C PHE A 38 -6.55 -3.94 27.83
N THR A 39 -7.08 -4.57 28.87
CA THR A 39 -7.63 -3.86 30.03
C THR A 39 -6.55 -3.06 30.77
N LYS A 40 -5.38 -3.67 30.96
CA LYS A 40 -4.26 -3.06 31.71
C LYS A 40 -3.66 -1.84 30.99
N TYR A 41 -3.50 -1.91 29.67
CA TYR A 41 -2.76 -0.91 28.90
C TYR A 41 -3.64 0.06 28.12
N ASN A 42 -4.96 -0.01 28.25
CA ASN A 42 -5.89 0.86 27.53
C ASN A 42 -5.56 1.02 26.03
N VAL A 43 -5.42 -0.11 25.35
CA VAL A 43 -5.01 -0.14 23.94
C VAL A 43 -6.10 0.50 23.07
N LYS A 44 -5.71 1.48 22.24
CA LYS A 44 -6.64 2.18 21.34
C LYS A 44 -7.28 1.22 20.33
N ASN A 45 -8.54 1.51 19.98
CA ASN A 45 -9.33 0.73 19.02
C ASN A 45 -8.80 0.84 17.59
N VAL A 46 -8.97 -0.24 16.80
CA VAL A 46 -8.68 -0.28 15.35
C VAL A 46 -9.85 -0.87 14.53
N TYR A 47 -10.89 -1.37 15.21
CA TYR A 47 -12.05 -2.01 14.56
C TYR A 47 -12.95 -1.02 13.83
N ASP A 48 -12.81 0.27 14.11
CA ASP A 48 -13.51 1.36 13.44
C ASP A 48 -12.95 1.70 12.05
N TYR A 49 -11.84 1.07 11.64
CA TYR A 49 -11.21 1.37 10.35
C TYR A 49 -12.12 1.15 9.13
N PRO A 50 -12.89 0.04 9.00
CA PRO A 50 -13.80 -0.14 7.87
C PRO A 50 -14.89 0.94 7.81
N ASP A 51 -15.49 1.29 8.96
CA ASP A 51 -16.48 2.36 9.04
C ASP A 51 -15.90 3.72 8.64
N LEU A 52 -14.68 4.01 9.08
CA LEU A 52 -13.99 5.25 8.74
C LEU A 52 -13.60 5.30 7.26
N LEU A 53 -13.19 4.16 6.69
CA LEU A 53 -12.95 4.04 5.25
C LEU A 53 -14.22 4.32 4.45
N GLN A 54 -15.33 3.66 4.80
CA GLN A 54 -16.63 3.89 4.16
C GLN A 54 -17.07 5.36 4.25
N LYS A 55 -16.99 5.95 5.45
CA LYS A 55 -17.30 7.37 5.66
C LYS A 55 -16.42 8.30 4.84
N SER A 56 -15.11 8.01 4.76
CA SER A 56 -14.17 8.80 3.96
C SER A 56 -14.48 8.72 2.47
N LEU A 57 -14.81 7.53 1.95
CA LEU A 57 -15.22 7.33 0.57
C LEU A 57 -16.50 8.10 0.24
N ILE A 58 -17.51 8.03 1.10
CA ILE A 58 -18.77 8.76 0.94
C ILE A 58 -18.55 10.27 0.97
N LYS A 59 -17.70 10.78 1.88
CA LYS A 59 -17.35 12.22 1.96
C LYS A 59 -16.62 12.74 0.72
N CYS A 60 -15.91 11.88 0.00
CA CYS A 60 -15.25 12.23 -1.26
C CYS A 60 -16.22 12.29 -2.45
N TYR A 61 -17.41 11.70 -2.34
CA TYR A 61 -18.42 11.72 -3.39
C TYR A 61 -19.10 13.09 -3.45
N SER A 62 -19.11 13.70 -4.63
CA SER A 62 -19.56 15.09 -4.80
C SER A 62 -21.05 15.25 -5.09
N ASN A 63 -21.75 14.17 -5.42
CA ASN A 63 -23.18 14.22 -5.72
C ASN A 63 -24.02 13.84 -4.51
N PHE A 64 -24.63 14.83 -3.85
CA PHE A 64 -25.42 14.66 -2.63
C PHE A 64 -26.94 14.52 -2.88
N SER A 65 -27.37 14.26 -4.10
CA SER A 65 -28.81 14.14 -4.41
C SER A 65 -29.47 12.89 -3.78
N HIS A 66 -28.66 11.89 -3.43
CA HIS A 66 -29.09 10.65 -2.79
C HIS A 66 -27.94 10.06 -1.95
N SER A 67 -28.24 9.05 -1.15
CA SER A 67 -27.21 8.25 -0.48
C SER A 67 -26.47 7.40 -1.51
N PRO A 68 -25.12 7.53 -1.68
CA PRO A 68 -24.40 6.84 -2.73
C PRO A 68 -24.32 5.33 -2.45
N ASN A 69 -24.43 4.54 -3.51
CA ASN A 69 -24.23 3.10 -3.48
C ASN A 69 -22.73 2.80 -3.69
N LEU A 70 -22.07 2.30 -2.65
CA LEU A 70 -20.66 1.94 -2.62
C LEU A 70 -20.47 0.43 -2.82
N ALA A 71 -19.47 0.06 -3.61
CA ALA A 71 -19.04 -1.33 -3.74
C ALA A 71 -17.51 -1.45 -3.78
N VAL A 72 -16.99 -2.62 -3.44
CA VAL A 72 -15.58 -2.99 -3.60
C VAL A 72 -15.42 -3.73 -4.94
N LEU A 73 -14.55 -3.22 -5.82
CA LEU A 73 -14.21 -3.87 -7.09
C LEU A 73 -12.93 -4.70 -6.92
N THR A 74 -13.06 -6.02 -7.04
CA THR A 74 -11.96 -6.99 -6.92
C THR A 74 -11.58 -7.59 -8.27
N PRO A 75 -10.29 -7.93 -8.51
CA PRO A 75 -9.89 -8.73 -9.66
C PRO A 75 -10.26 -10.21 -9.53
N GLY A 76 -10.81 -10.64 -8.39
CA GLY A 76 -11.30 -12.01 -8.13
C GLY A 76 -10.38 -12.85 -7.25
N VAL A 77 -10.80 -14.09 -7.05
CA VAL A 77 -10.25 -15.04 -6.06
C VAL A 77 -8.77 -15.41 -6.27
N TYR A 78 -8.23 -15.22 -7.46
CA TYR A 78 -6.83 -15.51 -7.75
C TYR A 78 -5.87 -14.39 -7.32
N ASN A 79 -6.40 -13.25 -6.87
CA ASN A 79 -5.58 -12.17 -6.36
C ASN A 79 -5.06 -12.49 -4.95
N SER A 80 -3.78 -12.28 -4.71
CA SER A 80 -3.15 -12.57 -3.41
C SER A 80 -3.73 -11.78 -2.23
N ALA A 81 -4.39 -10.64 -2.49
CA ALA A 81 -5.06 -9.81 -1.50
C ALA A 81 -6.58 -10.02 -1.45
N TYR A 82 -7.12 -11.08 -2.10
CA TYR A 82 -8.57 -11.31 -2.16
C TYR A 82 -9.22 -11.40 -0.78
N PHE A 83 -8.53 -12.01 0.20
CA PHE A 83 -8.99 -12.04 1.59
C PHE A 83 -9.31 -10.61 2.10
N GLU A 84 -8.41 -9.66 1.89
CA GLU A 84 -8.63 -8.28 2.33
C GLU A 84 -9.78 -7.62 1.57
N HIS A 85 -9.96 -7.94 0.28
CA HIS A 85 -11.07 -7.37 -0.50
C HIS A 85 -12.42 -7.82 0.05
N SER A 86 -12.57 -9.13 0.32
CA SER A 86 -13.80 -9.68 0.90
C SER A 86 -14.02 -9.21 2.33
N PHE A 87 -12.96 -9.21 3.15
CA PHE A 87 -13.01 -8.72 4.52
C PHE A 87 -13.51 -7.28 4.61
N LEU A 88 -12.94 -6.37 3.81
CA LEU A 88 -13.36 -4.97 3.82
C LEU A 88 -14.78 -4.77 3.29
N ALA A 89 -15.19 -5.52 2.27
CA ALA A 89 -16.56 -5.47 1.76
C ALA A 89 -17.57 -5.92 2.81
N ASP A 90 -17.26 -7.00 3.51
CA ASP A 90 -18.10 -7.57 4.57
C ASP A 90 -18.21 -6.63 5.77
N GLU A 91 -17.08 -6.13 6.29
CA GLU A 91 -17.04 -5.20 7.42
C GLU A 91 -17.68 -3.83 7.11
N MET A 92 -17.62 -3.35 5.88
CA MET A 92 -18.33 -2.14 5.44
C MET A 92 -19.80 -2.39 5.10
N GLY A 93 -20.25 -3.65 5.02
CA GLY A 93 -21.61 -4.01 4.61
C GLY A 93 -21.94 -3.63 3.17
N VAL A 94 -20.95 -3.73 2.24
CA VAL A 94 -21.10 -3.37 0.84
C VAL A 94 -20.84 -4.55 -0.10
N ASN A 95 -21.29 -4.46 -1.35
CA ASN A 95 -21.09 -5.51 -2.32
C ASN A 95 -19.61 -5.67 -2.68
N LEU A 96 -19.12 -6.92 -2.75
CA LEU A 96 -17.87 -7.30 -3.38
C LEU A 96 -18.18 -7.71 -4.81
N LEU A 97 -17.64 -7.01 -5.80
CA LEU A 97 -17.97 -7.17 -7.21
C LEU A 97 -16.72 -7.46 -8.03
N GLU A 98 -16.86 -8.32 -9.03
CA GLU A 98 -15.94 -8.47 -10.14
C GLU A 98 -16.49 -7.74 -11.38
N TRP A 99 -15.66 -7.51 -12.39
CA TRP A 99 -16.09 -6.83 -13.63
C TRP A 99 -17.31 -7.48 -14.29
N ARG A 100 -17.43 -8.80 -14.21
CA ARG A 100 -18.54 -9.58 -14.81
C ARG A 100 -19.89 -9.36 -14.13
N ASP A 101 -19.90 -8.83 -12.91
CA ASP A 101 -21.11 -8.48 -12.18
C ASP A 101 -21.65 -7.10 -12.60
N LEU A 102 -20.83 -6.35 -13.34
CA LEU A 102 -21.07 -4.97 -13.73
C LEU A 102 -21.44 -4.86 -15.21
N ILE A 103 -22.28 -3.89 -15.53
CA ILE A 103 -22.56 -3.44 -16.89
C ILE A 103 -22.57 -1.91 -16.94
N ILE A 104 -22.31 -1.35 -18.12
CA ILE A 104 -22.55 0.06 -18.39
C ILE A 104 -23.92 0.18 -19.06
N ASP A 105 -24.80 0.96 -18.44
CA ASP A 105 -26.14 1.24 -18.94
C ASP A 105 -26.42 2.75 -18.83
N ASN A 106 -26.77 3.40 -19.93
CA ASN A 106 -27.00 4.84 -20.00
C ASN A 106 -25.92 5.69 -19.34
N ASN A 107 -24.65 5.37 -19.63
CA ASN A 107 -23.46 6.02 -19.08
C ASN A 107 -23.39 5.98 -17.54
N LYS A 108 -23.87 4.89 -16.93
CA LYS A 108 -23.78 4.57 -15.51
C LYS A 108 -23.27 3.15 -15.31
N VAL A 109 -22.54 2.91 -14.23
CA VAL A 109 -22.18 1.56 -13.82
C VAL A 109 -23.33 0.96 -13.02
N VAL A 110 -23.74 -0.24 -13.40
CA VAL A 110 -24.91 -0.92 -12.85
C VAL A 110 -24.57 -2.36 -12.53
N ILE A 111 -25.03 -2.85 -11.38
CA ILE A 111 -25.04 -4.29 -11.06
C ILE A 111 -26.39 -4.90 -11.42
N LYS A 112 -26.37 -6.18 -11.83
CA LYS A 112 -27.55 -6.99 -12.02
C LYS A 112 -27.85 -7.76 -10.74
N THR A 113 -28.96 -7.47 -10.12
CA THR A 113 -29.44 -8.21 -8.93
C THR A 113 -30.70 -9.00 -9.26
N THR A 114 -31.10 -9.90 -8.40
CA THR A 114 -32.38 -10.63 -8.51
C THR A 114 -33.61 -9.70 -8.40
N LYS A 115 -33.41 -8.49 -7.89
CA LYS A 115 -34.46 -7.47 -7.76
C LYS A 115 -34.47 -6.46 -8.90
N GLY A 116 -33.51 -6.57 -9.83
CA GLY A 116 -33.36 -5.64 -10.94
C GLY A 116 -31.97 -5.05 -11.05
N LYS A 117 -31.85 -3.91 -11.70
CA LYS A 117 -30.59 -3.16 -11.86
C LYS A 117 -30.43 -2.14 -10.75
N GLU A 118 -29.25 -2.07 -10.15
CA GLU A 118 -28.88 -1.07 -9.15
C GLU A 118 -27.67 -0.28 -9.62
N ILE A 119 -27.71 1.04 -9.53
CA ILE A 119 -26.61 1.93 -9.91
C ILE A 119 -25.55 1.88 -8.83
N ILE A 120 -24.27 1.84 -9.22
CA ILE A 120 -23.12 2.01 -8.36
C ILE A 120 -22.57 3.41 -8.56
N ASP A 121 -22.43 4.17 -7.49
CA ASP A 121 -21.94 5.54 -7.47
C ASP A 121 -20.46 5.63 -7.12
N ILE A 122 -19.98 4.71 -6.26
CA ILE A 122 -18.60 4.65 -5.79
C ILE A 122 -18.05 3.23 -5.93
N LEU A 123 -16.94 3.08 -6.63
CA LEU A 123 -16.16 1.85 -6.64
C LEU A 123 -14.85 2.05 -5.87
N TYR A 124 -14.73 1.38 -4.71
CA TYR A 124 -13.46 1.19 -4.04
C TYR A 124 -12.70 0.08 -4.76
N ARG A 125 -11.82 0.49 -5.68
CA ARG A 125 -11.13 -0.44 -6.58
C ARG A 125 -9.93 -1.12 -5.92
N ARG A 126 -9.79 -2.41 -6.17
CA ARG A 126 -8.64 -3.22 -5.79
C ARG A 126 -7.94 -3.79 -7.03
N ILE A 127 -8.09 -3.11 -8.15
CA ILE A 127 -7.50 -3.40 -9.47
C ILE A 127 -6.55 -2.25 -9.82
N ASP A 128 -5.38 -2.57 -10.36
CA ASP A 128 -4.41 -1.59 -10.83
C ASP A 128 -4.94 -0.83 -12.05
N ASP A 129 -4.44 0.39 -12.26
CA ASP A 129 -4.89 1.32 -13.30
C ASP A 129 -4.92 0.67 -14.68
N ASP A 130 -3.84 -0.02 -15.05
CA ASP A 130 -3.68 -0.65 -16.36
C ASP A 130 -4.77 -1.69 -16.68
N TYR A 131 -5.40 -2.26 -15.67
CA TYR A 131 -6.39 -3.33 -15.82
C TYR A 131 -7.83 -2.90 -15.61
N LEU A 132 -8.09 -1.62 -15.30
CA LEU A 132 -9.43 -1.12 -14.98
C LEU A 132 -10.39 -1.15 -16.18
N ASP A 133 -9.87 -0.79 -17.36
CA ASP A 133 -10.68 -0.67 -18.58
C ASP A 133 -9.85 -1.07 -19.81
N PRO A 134 -10.18 -2.21 -20.45
CA PRO A 134 -9.45 -2.69 -21.61
C PRO A 134 -9.60 -1.78 -22.84
N LEU A 135 -10.62 -0.92 -22.91
CA LEU A 135 -10.78 0.01 -24.03
C LEU A 135 -9.89 1.25 -23.89
N THR A 136 -9.40 1.54 -22.69
CA THR A 136 -8.62 2.76 -22.42
C THR A 136 -7.17 2.45 -22.10
N PHE A 137 -6.88 1.37 -21.36
CA PHE A 137 -5.56 1.05 -20.85
C PHE A 137 -4.98 -0.20 -21.54
N ASN A 138 -4.95 -1.33 -20.85
CA ASN A 138 -4.40 -2.57 -21.41
C ASN A 138 -5.50 -3.38 -22.11
N PRO A 139 -5.47 -3.51 -23.46
CA PRO A 139 -6.50 -4.24 -24.20
C PRO A 139 -6.58 -5.74 -23.87
N ASP A 140 -5.52 -6.30 -23.28
CA ASP A 140 -5.48 -7.69 -22.85
C ASP A 140 -6.05 -7.91 -21.43
N SER A 141 -6.57 -6.86 -20.79
CA SER A 141 -7.17 -6.98 -19.46
C SER A 141 -8.43 -7.83 -19.49
N LEU A 142 -8.42 -8.94 -18.74
CA LEU A 142 -9.56 -9.82 -18.54
C LEU A 142 -10.31 -9.58 -17.22
N ILE A 143 -9.92 -8.54 -16.48
CA ILE A 143 -10.45 -8.23 -15.14
C ILE A 143 -11.01 -6.82 -15.02
N GLY A 144 -10.95 -6.05 -16.11
CA GLY A 144 -11.48 -4.68 -16.20
C GLY A 144 -12.87 -4.62 -16.82
N LEU A 145 -13.60 -3.55 -16.52
CA LEU A 145 -14.92 -3.28 -17.11
C LEU A 145 -14.74 -2.41 -18.36
N PRO A 146 -15.06 -2.91 -19.58
CA PRO A 146 -14.95 -2.11 -20.79
C PRO A 146 -15.82 -0.85 -20.74
N GLY A 147 -15.22 0.34 -20.96
CA GLY A 147 -15.88 1.63 -20.94
C GLY A 147 -16.03 2.26 -19.55
N LEU A 148 -15.50 1.65 -18.49
CA LEU A 148 -15.53 2.19 -17.13
C LEU A 148 -14.92 3.59 -17.07
N PHE A 149 -13.82 3.81 -17.79
CA PHE A 149 -13.12 5.08 -17.75
C PHE A 149 -13.88 6.23 -18.40
N ASP A 150 -14.72 5.95 -19.41
CA ASP A 150 -15.60 6.96 -20.00
C ASP A 150 -16.70 7.38 -19.03
N VAL A 151 -17.28 6.44 -18.27
CA VAL A 151 -18.23 6.73 -17.20
C VAL A 151 -17.59 7.58 -16.11
N TYR A 152 -16.34 7.25 -15.71
CA TYR A 152 -15.56 8.01 -14.74
C TYR A 152 -15.29 9.45 -15.24
N ARG A 153 -14.83 9.62 -16.48
CA ARG A 153 -14.58 10.94 -17.08
C ARG A 153 -15.81 11.80 -17.20
N SER A 154 -16.96 11.17 -17.37
CA SER A 154 -18.27 11.85 -17.41
C SER A 154 -18.77 12.27 -16.02
N GLY A 155 -18.07 11.93 -14.94
CA GLY A 155 -18.45 12.23 -13.55
C GLY A 155 -19.63 11.40 -13.04
N ASN A 156 -19.95 10.29 -13.68
CA ASN A 156 -21.09 9.44 -13.35
C ASN A 156 -20.73 8.28 -12.41
N ILE A 157 -19.47 8.14 -12.04
CA ILE A 157 -18.98 7.23 -11.01
C ILE A 157 -17.73 7.82 -10.36
N MET A 158 -17.56 7.56 -9.08
CA MET A 158 -16.31 7.83 -8.37
C MET A 158 -15.48 6.54 -8.28
N LEU A 159 -14.21 6.61 -8.68
CA LEU A 159 -13.24 5.55 -8.48
C LEU A 159 -12.27 5.94 -7.35
N ALA A 160 -12.14 5.13 -6.35
CA ALA A 160 -11.21 5.33 -5.24
C ALA A 160 -10.23 4.12 -5.09
N ASN A 161 -8.90 4.34 -5.00
CA ASN A 161 -8.31 5.65 -5.22
C ASN A 161 -8.36 6.00 -6.71
N ALA A 162 -8.36 7.29 -7.00
CA ALA A 162 -8.51 7.76 -8.37
C ALA A 162 -7.46 7.17 -9.33
N PRO A 163 -7.82 6.87 -10.59
CA PRO A 163 -6.84 6.49 -11.61
C PRO A 163 -5.70 7.52 -11.69
N GLY A 164 -4.47 7.03 -11.82
CA GLY A 164 -3.26 7.86 -11.81
C GLY A 164 -2.62 8.07 -10.44
N THR A 165 -3.28 7.73 -9.33
CA THR A 165 -2.68 7.84 -7.98
C THR A 165 -1.47 6.93 -7.77
N GLY A 166 -1.26 5.95 -8.64
CA GLY A 166 -0.07 5.10 -8.63
C GLY A 166 1.26 5.85 -8.80
N ILE A 167 1.22 7.11 -9.23
CA ILE A 167 2.40 7.99 -9.25
C ILE A 167 2.99 8.18 -7.84
N ALA A 168 2.18 8.13 -6.80
CA ALA A 168 2.65 8.24 -5.42
C ALA A 168 3.35 6.97 -4.91
N ASP A 169 3.12 5.82 -5.54
CA ASP A 169 3.80 4.56 -5.23
C ASP A 169 5.18 4.47 -5.89
N ASP A 170 5.47 5.39 -6.83
CA ASP A 170 6.72 5.44 -7.58
C ASP A 170 7.88 5.88 -6.67
N LYS A 171 8.94 5.06 -6.63
CA LYS A 171 10.08 5.30 -5.74
C LYS A 171 10.98 6.46 -6.17
N ALA A 172 10.93 6.90 -7.44
CA ALA A 172 11.58 8.11 -7.87
C ALA A 172 10.78 9.34 -7.42
N VAL A 173 9.44 9.30 -7.56
CA VAL A 173 8.54 10.35 -7.04
C VAL A 173 8.66 10.48 -5.53
N TYR A 174 8.75 9.38 -4.79
CA TYR A 174 9.03 9.38 -3.36
C TYR A 174 10.21 10.28 -2.97
N SER A 175 11.25 10.34 -3.80
CA SER A 175 12.43 11.17 -3.51
C SER A 175 12.16 12.68 -3.52
N TYR A 176 11.06 13.12 -4.15
CA TYR A 176 10.63 14.52 -4.21
C TYR A 176 9.62 14.90 -3.13
N ILE A 177 9.09 13.95 -2.36
CA ILE A 177 8.04 14.24 -1.36
C ILE A 177 8.41 15.38 -0.41
N PRO A 178 9.64 15.49 0.14
CA PRO A 178 10.02 16.61 0.98
C PRO A 178 9.90 17.98 0.28
N GLU A 179 10.23 18.03 -1.00
CA GLU A 179 10.15 19.25 -1.83
C GLU A 179 8.70 19.56 -2.19
N ILE A 180 7.90 18.53 -2.46
CA ILE A 180 6.45 18.65 -2.72
C ILE A 180 5.73 19.20 -1.50
N ILE A 181 6.02 18.68 -0.29
CA ILE A 181 5.47 19.22 0.96
C ILE A 181 5.82 20.69 1.11
N LYS A 182 7.10 21.04 0.91
CA LYS A 182 7.54 22.43 1.00
C LYS A 182 6.86 23.34 -0.03
N PHE A 183 6.67 22.85 -1.26
CA PHE A 183 6.08 23.63 -2.35
C PHE A 183 4.58 23.88 -2.16
N TYR A 184 3.82 22.84 -1.83
CA TYR A 184 2.35 22.93 -1.76
C TYR A 184 1.83 23.40 -0.40
N LEU A 185 2.52 23.04 0.71
CA LEU A 185 2.07 23.32 2.08
C LEU A 185 2.90 24.41 2.76
N ASP A 186 4.03 24.81 2.17
CA ASP A 186 5.03 25.71 2.80
C ASP A 186 5.54 25.18 4.17
N GLU A 187 5.50 23.86 4.37
CA GLU A 187 5.87 23.21 5.61
C GLU A 187 7.17 22.41 5.48
N LYS A 188 7.78 22.10 6.61
CA LYS A 188 8.87 21.12 6.69
C LYS A 188 8.28 19.74 6.98
N PRO A 189 8.77 18.66 6.30
CA PRO A 189 8.33 17.31 6.62
C PRO A 189 8.54 16.96 8.09
N ILE A 190 7.50 16.43 8.75
CA ILE A 190 7.56 15.94 10.13
C ILE A 190 8.41 14.66 10.18
N LEU A 191 8.14 13.73 9.27
CA LEU A 191 8.91 12.50 9.11
C LEU A 191 9.99 12.69 8.04
N LYS A 192 11.14 12.05 8.26
CA LYS A 192 12.23 12.10 7.30
C LYS A 192 12.08 11.02 6.25
N ASN A 193 12.31 11.36 5.00
CA ASN A 193 12.51 10.38 3.94
C ASN A 193 13.91 9.80 3.99
N VAL A 194 14.07 8.57 3.53
CA VAL A 194 15.38 7.98 3.32
C VAL A 194 16.07 8.69 2.16
N LYS A 195 17.34 9.06 2.32
CA LYS A 195 18.12 9.63 1.23
C LYS A 195 18.07 8.72 0.01
N THR A 196 17.66 9.25 -1.11
CA THR A 196 17.45 8.50 -2.35
C THR A 196 18.25 9.11 -3.49
N TRP A 197 18.99 8.28 -4.20
CA TRP A 197 19.68 8.64 -5.44
C TRP A 197 18.88 8.10 -6.61
N ARG A 198 18.45 8.96 -7.50
CA ARG A 198 17.83 8.59 -8.77
C ARG A 198 18.92 8.21 -9.77
N CYS A 199 18.92 6.98 -10.25
CA CYS A 199 19.96 6.51 -11.16
C CYS A 199 19.85 7.12 -12.57
N SER A 200 18.72 7.74 -12.91
CA SER A 200 18.54 8.58 -14.11
C SER A 200 19.48 9.81 -14.14
N GLU A 201 19.95 10.26 -12.98
CA GLU A 201 20.85 11.40 -12.87
C GLU A 201 22.31 10.94 -12.96
N LYS A 202 23.09 11.50 -13.89
CA LYS A 202 24.48 11.10 -14.14
C LYS A 202 25.37 11.08 -12.88
N ASN A 203 25.26 12.09 -12.02
CA ASN A 203 26.05 12.17 -10.79
C ASN A 203 25.62 11.13 -9.75
N SER A 204 24.32 10.92 -9.60
CA SER A 204 23.73 9.89 -8.73
C SER A 204 24.13 8.50 -9.20
N LEU A 205 24.02 8.21 -10.49
CA LEU A 205 24.42 6.93 -11.08
C LEU A 205 25.90 6.64 -10.83
N LYS A 206 26.79 7.61 -11.09
CA LYS A 206 28.23 7.47 -10.83
C LYS A 206 28.52 7.13 -9.38
N TYR A 207 27.86 7.82 -8.44
CA TYR A 207 27.99 7.52 -7.02
C TYR A 207 27.49 6.11 -6.68
N VAL A 208 26.32 5.72 -7.17
CA VAL A 208 25.70 4.41 -6.93
C VAL A 208 26.59 3.28 -7.45
N LEU A 209 27.06 3.39 -8.69
CA LEU A 209 27.94 2.39 -9.29
C LEU A 209 29.24 2.17 -8.48
N ASN A 210 29.77 3.19 -7.82
CA ASN A 210 30.96 3.10 -7.00
C ASN A 210 30.68 2.61 -5.56
N ASN A 211 29.41 2.46 -5.17
CA ASN A 211 29.04 2.13 -3.78
C ASN A 211 27.99 1.00 -3.70
N LEU A 212 27.81 0.19 -4.74
CA LEU A 212 26.77 -0.86 -4.78
C LEU A 212 26.78 -1.79 -3.57
N GLU A 213 27.95 -2.12 -3.06
CA GLU A 213 28.13 -3.01 -1.90
C GLU A 213 27.54 -2.43 -0.58
N LYS A 214 27.26 -1.12 -0.53
CA LYS A 214 26.77 -0.40 0.66
C LYS A 214 25.31 0.04 0.55
N LEU A 215 24.71 -0.12 -0.63
CA LEU A 215 23.42 0.46 -0.97
C LEU A 215 22.37 -0.64 -1.16
N VAL A 216 21.12 -0.22 -1.01
CA VAL A 216 19.95 -0.98 -1.47
C VAL A 216 19.48 -0.34 -2.77
N ILE A 217 19.43 -1.12 -3.84
CA ILE A 217 18.95 -0.70 -5.16
C ILE A 217 17.57 -1.28 -5.37
N LYS A 218 16.64 -0.45 -5.84
CA LYS A 218 15.23 -0.83 -6.03
C LYS A 218 14.78 -0.43 -7.43
N GLU A 219 13.95 -1.25 -8.04
CA GLU A 219 13.20 -0.83 -9.23
C GLU A 219 12.20 0.27 -8.86
N VAL A 220 12.09 1.30 -9.71
CA VAL A 220 11.20 2.45 -9.51
C VAL A 220 9.75 2.00 -9.36
N HIS A 221 9.28 1.15 -10.28
CA HIS A 221 7.90 0.63 -10.30
C HIS A 221 7.74 -0.73 -9.61
N GLY A 222 8.83 -1.32 -9.08
CA GLY A 222 8.80 -2.64 -8.45
C GLY A 222 8.04 -2.64 -7.12
N SER A 223 7.40 -3.76 -6.80
CA SER A 223 6.70 -3.99 -5.53
C SER A 223 7.12 -5.32 -4.91
N GLY A 224 6.73 -5.57 -3.64
CA GLY A 224 6.96 -6.86 -2.98
C GLY A 224 8.42 -7.23 -2.71
N GLY A 225 9.39 -6.34 -2.96
CA GLY A 225 10.83 -6.61 -2.79
C GLY A 225 11.46 -7.42 -3.93
N TYR A 226 10.74 -7.63 -5.03
CA TYR A 226 11.30 -8.19 -6.25
C TYR A 226 12.16 -7.16 -6.99
N GLY A 227 13.16 -7.64 -7.76
CA GLY A 227 14.05 -6.74 -8.54
C GLY A 227 14.97 -5.84 -7.70
N MET A 228 15.21 -6.18 -6.42
CA MET A 228 16.00 -5.39 -5.48
C MET A 228 17.38 -6.03 -5.25
N LEU A 229 18.41 -5.17 -5.12
CA LEU A 229 19.74 -5.57 -4.65
C LEU A 229 19.97 -5.02 -3.24
N ILE A 230 20.33 -5.87 -2.29
CA ILE A 230 20.80 -5.47 -0.96
C ILE A 230 22.32 -5.66 -0.95
N GLY A 231 23.06 -4.62 -1.30
CA GLY A 231 24.51 -4.67 -1.51
C GLY A 231 25.28 -5.38 -0.40
N PRO A 232 25.08 -5.07 0.89
CA PRO A 232 25.81 -5.70 2.01
C PRO A 232 25.64 -7.22 2.13
N THR A 233 24.55 -7.79 1.59
CA THR A 233 24.26 -9.24 1.67
C THR A 233 24.39 -9.96 0.35
N SER A 234 24.68 -9.23 -0.74
CA SER A 234 24.73 -9.78 -2.09
C SER A 234 26.15 -10.25 -2.43
N SER A 235 26.22 -11.31 -3.22
CA SER A 235 27.48 -11.83 -3.76
C SER A 235 28.10 -10.87 -4.80
N LYS A 236 29.41 -10.99 -5.01
CA LYS A 236 30.11 -10.22 -6.06
C LYS A 236 29.53 -10.45 -7.47
N SER A 237 29.04 -11.66 -7.73
CA SER A 237 28.40 -12.01 -9.00
C SER A 237 27.06 -11.28 -9.18
N GLU A 238 26.24 -11.23 -8.15
CA GLU A 238 24.96 -10.50 -8.15
C GLU A 238 25.18 -9.01 -8.33
N ILE A 239 26.14 -8.42 -7.60
CA ILE A 239 26.52 -7.01 -7.73
C ILE A 239 26.97 -6.70 -9.15
N LYS A 240 27.79 -7.58 -9.79
CA LYS A 240 28.22 -7.40 -11.17
C LYS A 240 27.05 -7.41 -12.14
N LYS A 241 26.16 -8.39 -12.04
CA LYS A 241 24.96 -8.48 -12.89
C LYS A 241 24.05 -7.25 -12.72
N PHE A 242 23.90 -6.78 -11.47
CA PHE A 242 23.07 -5.62 -11.20
C PHE A 242 23.70 -4.32 -11.73
N ARG A 243 25.03 -4.20 -11.68
CA ARG A 243 25.75 -3.10 -12.31
C ARG A 243 25.45 -3.00 -13.80
N GLU A 244 25.44 -4.12 -14.52
CA GLU A 244 25.13 -4.17 -15.95
C GLU A 244 23.68 -3.70 -16.21
N LYS A 245 22.71 -4.11 -15.37
CA LYS A 245 21.33 -3.63 -15.45
C LYS A 245 21.22 -2.12 -15.24
N LEU A 246 21.90 -1.59 -14.22
CA LEU A 246 21.88 -0.15 -13.91
C LEU A 246 22.45 0.69 -15.06
N ILE A 247 23.50 0.22 -15.71
CA ILE A 247 24.10 0.92 -16.86
C ILE A 247 23.16 0.87 -18.06
N SER A 248 22.48 -0.25 -18.30
CA SER A 248 21.60 -0.41 -19.46
C SER A 248 20.26 0.33 -19.31
N ARG A 249 19.72 0.44 -18.10
CA ARG A 249 18.42 1.09 -17.85
C ARG A 249 18.44 1.87 -16.53
N PRO A 250 19.19 2.97 -16.46
CA PRO A 250 19.36 3.74 -15.23
C PRO A 250 18.05 4.37 -14.74
N ASP A 251 17.12 4.70 -15.63
CA ASP A 251 15.84 5.33 -15.29
C ASP A 251 14.91 4.41 -14.49
N ASP A 252 15.10 3.09 -14.61
CA ASP A 252 14.29 2.10 -13.92
C ASP A 252 14.69 1.92 -12.44
N TYR A 253 15.73 2.61 -11.94
CA TYR A 253 16.29 2.33 -10.62
C TYR A 253 16.52 3.57 -9.76
N ILE A 254 16.31 3.34 -8.45
CA ILE A 254 16.78 4.21 -7.37
C ILE A 254 17.76 3.46 -6.46
N ALA A 255 18.55 4.21 -5.71
CA ALA A 255 19.41 3.67 -4.67
C ALA A 255 19.18 4.39 -3.33
N GLN A 256 19.28 3.65 -2.24
CA GLN A 256 19.15 4.15 -0.88
C GLN A 256 20.27 3.58 0.00
N PRO A 257 20.69 4.27 1.08
CA PRO A 257 21.61 3.66 2.05
C PRO A 257 20.90 2.50 2.74
N THR A 258 21.67 1.48 3.12
CA THR A 258 21.15 0.42 3.98
C THR A 258 20.80 0.99 5.35
N ILE A 259 19.54 0.84 5.75
CA ILE A 259 19.06 1.30 7.06
C ILE A 259 19.01 0.12 8.02
N ALA A 260 19.62 0.31 9.19
CA ALA A 260 19.44 -0.61 10.31
C ALA A 260 18.02 -0.45 10.87
N LEU A 261 17.09 -1.27 10.40
CA LEU A 261 15.72 -1.31 10.92
C LEU A 261 15.73 -1.70 12.39
N SER A 262 14.76 -1.21 13.16
CA SER A 262 14.54 -1.66 14.54
C SER A 262 14.31 -3.15 14.60
N THR A 263 14.62 -3.73 15.75
CA THR A 263 14.30 -5.12 16.04
C THR A 263 13.31 -5.21 17.19
N VAL A 264 12.51 -6.27 17.18
CA VAL A 264 11.60 -6.66 18.28
C VAL A 264 11.82 -8.13 18.63
N PRO A 265 11.52 -8.55 19.87
CA PRO A 265 11.59 -9.95 20.25
C PRO A 265 10.50 -10.75 19.52
N ILE A 266 10.89 -11.90 18.98
CA ILE A 266 10.01 -12.87 18.32
C ILE A 266 10.23 -14.23 18.94
N LEU A 267 9.14 -14.92 19.29
CA LEU A 267 9.17 -16.31 19.70
C LEU A 267 9.42 -17.20 18.48
N THR A 268 10.38 -18.08 18.60
CA THR A 268 10.72 -19.11 17.62
C THR A 268 10.81 -20.46 18.32
N GLU A 269 10.88 -21.56 17.58
CA GLU A 269 11.11 -22.89 18.16
C GLU A 269 12.34 -22.98 19.08
N LYS A 270 13.33 -22.14 18.86
CA LYS A 270 14.60 -22.10 19.65
C LYS A 270 14.61 -21.06 20.75
N GLY A 271 13.47 -20.39 21.03
CA GLY A 271 13.35 -19.34 22.02
C GLY A 271 13.10 -17.95 21.42
N ILE A 272 13.32 -16.90 22.21
CA ILE A 272 13.05 -15.52 21.81
C ILE A 272 14.29 -14.89 21.19
N PHE A 273 14.13 -14.38 19.96
CA PHE A 273 15.22 -13.75 19.21
C PHE A 273 14.80 -12.41 18.59
N PRO A 274 15.73 -11.45 18.46
CA PRO A 274 15.44 -10.19 17.77
C PRO A 274 15.25 -10.42 16.26
N ARG A 275 14.26 -9.73 15.70
CA ARG A 275 14.00 -9.70 14.25
C ARG A 275 13.68 -8.27 13.82
N HIS A 276 14.14 -7.93 12.63
CA HIS A 276 13.85 -6.62 12.03
C HIS A 276 12.38 -6.45 11.74
N VAL A 277 11.90 -5.22 11.91
CA VAL A 277 10.51 -4.84 11.70
C VAL A 277 10.41 -3.52 10.96
N ASP A 278 9.30 -3.36 10.23
CA ASP A 278 8.79 -2.06 9.80
C ASP A 278 7.33 -1.89 10.23
N LEU A 279 6.86 -0.66 10.22
CA LEU A 279 5.48 -0.30 10.54
C LEU A 279 4.80 0.22 9.28
N ARG A 280 3.61 -0.29 9.00
CA ARG A 280 2.66 0.24 8.03
C ARG A 280 1.49 0.88 8.76
N PRO A 281 1.48 2.21 8.93
CA PRO A 281 0.31 2.95 9.38
C PRO A 281 -0.67 3.11 8.22
N PHE A 282 -1.94 3.37 8.53
CA PHE A 282 -2.99 3.65 7.57
C PHE A 282 -3.54 5.04 7.81
N ALA A 283 -3.70 5.82 6.73
CA ALA A 283 -4.29 7.14 6.75
C ALA A 283 -5.44 7.21 5.74
N LEU A 284 -6.56 7.72 6.16
CA LEU A 284 -7.74 7.97 5.34
C LEU A 284 -7.89 9.48 5.19
N MET A 285 -8.05 9.94 3.95
CA MET A 285 -8.19 11.35 3.65
C MET A 285 -9.51 11.60 2.92
N SER A 286 -10.22 12.62 3.37
CA SER A 286 -11.38 13.19 2.73
C SER A 286 -11.20 14.72 2.62
N PRO A 287 -12.03 15.48 1.90
CA PRO A 287 -11.79 16.90 1.60
C PRO A 287 -11.45 17.77 2.81
N ASN A 288 -12.03 17.49 3.98
CA ASN A 288 -11.88 18.32 5.18
C ASN A 288 -11.37 17.54 6.40
N GLU A 289 -10.94 16.30 6.22
CA GLU A 289 -10.58 15.43 7.34
C GLU A 289 -9.50 14.43 6.95
N ILE A 290 -8.50 14.30 7.83
CA ILE A 290 -7.48 13.25 7.75
C ILE A 290 -7.60 12.40 9.01
N HIS A 291 -7.77 11.10 8.83
CA HIS A 291 -7.82 10.14 9.91
C HIS A 291 -6.62 9.19 9.82
N VAL A 292 -5.80 9.19 10.87
CA VAL A 292 -4.70 8.21 11.01
C VAL A 292 -5.15 7.14 11.99
N THR A 293 -5.09 5.89 11.58
CA THR A 293 -5.55 4.75 12.39
C THR A 293 -4.77 4.63 13.69
N ASN A 294 -5.46 4.33 14.78
CA ASN A 294 -4.88 4.14 16.12
C ASN A 294 -4.15 2.78 16.27
N GLY A 295 -3.43 2.39 15.25
CA GLY A 295 -2.70 1.14 15.16
C GLY A 295 -1.88 1.09 13.88
N GLY A 296 -1.63 -0.11 13.40
CA GLY A 296 -0.93 -0.35 12.15
C GLY A 296 -0.50 -1.80 12.02
N LEU A 297 0.01 -2.16 10.87
CA LEU A 297 0.55 -3.48 10.61
C LEU A 297 2.07 -3.43 10.80
N THR A 298 2.59 -4.03 11.88
CA THR A 298 4.03 -4.26 12.02
C THR A 298 4.41 -5.52 11.26
N ARG A 299 5.22 -5.37 10.20
CA ARG A 299 5.77 -6.51 9.45
C ARG A 299 7.09 -6.96 10.07
N VAL A 300 7.36 -8.27 10.03
CA VAL A 300 8.49 -8.89 10.72
C VAL A 300 9.28 -9.77 9.78
N ALA A 301 10.60 -9.61 9.75
CA ALA A 301 11.50 -10.52 9.07
C ALA A 301 11.66 -11.82 9.90
N LEU A 302 11.10 -12.95 9.44
CA LEU A 302 11.20 -14.22 10.19
C LEU A 302 12.61 -14.83 10.14
N LYS A 303 13.36 -14.61 9.06
CA LYS A 303 14.73 -15.09 8.92
C LYS A 303 15.71 -14.20 9.71
N LYS A 304 16.68 -14.84 10.38
CA LYS A 304 17.76 -14.16 11.11
C LYS A 304 18.54 -13.23 10.16
N ASN A 305 18.79 -12.00 10.60
CA ASN A 305 19.53 -10.96 9.86
C ASN A 305 18.92 -10.53 8.51
N SER A 306 17.69 -10.95 8.20
CA SER A 306 16.99 -10.49 7.00
C SER A 306 16.43 -9.10 7.23
N LEU A 307 16.57 -8.22 6.23
CA LEU A 307 15.89 -6.92 6.15
C LEU A 307 14.58 -7.01 5.35
N LEU A 308 14.27 -8.18 4.79
CA LEU A 308 13.03 -8.43 4.05
C LEU A 308 11.92 -8.77 5.03
N VAL A 309 10.95 -7.89 5.15
CA VAL A 309 9.81 -8.00 6.08
C VAL A 309 8.49 -8.32 5.36
N ASN A 310 8.49 -8.38 4.02
CA ASN A 310 7.27 -8.58 3.24
C ASN A 310 6.63 -9.95 3.45
N SER A 311 5.33 -9.97 3.71
CA SER A 311 4.54 -11.19 3.90
C SER A 311 4.60 -12.12 2.67
N SER A 312 4.60 -11.57 1.45
CA SER A 312 4.74 -12.33 0.20
C SER A 312 6.08 -13.08 0.06
N GLN A 313 7.07 -12.74 0.87
CA GLN A 313 8.37 -13.41 0.91
C GLN A 313 8.60 -14.17 2.24
N GLY A 314 7.54 -14.55 2.92
CA GLY A 314 7.58 -15.31 4.17
C GLY A 314 7.87 -14.44 5.40
N GLY A 315 7.53 -13.15 5.35
CA GLY A 315 7.49 -12.29 6.54
C GLY A 315 6.28 -12.61 7.42
N GLY A 316 6.41 -12.30 8.72
CA GLY A 316 5.32 -12.36 9.69
C GLY A 316 4.75 -10.99 10.01
N THR A 317 3.76 -10.98 10.91
CA THR A 317 3.12 -9.76 11.39
C THR A 317 3.06 -9.71 12.91
N LYS A 318 2.92 -8.52 13.46
CA LYS A 318 2.61 -8.25 14.87
C LYS A 318 1.56 -7.16 14.97
N ASP A 319 0.72 -7.27 15.99
CA ASP A 319 -0.19 -6.19 16.36
C ASP A 319 0.60 -4.96 16.82
N THR A 320 0.13 -3.78 16.46
CA THR A 320 0.71 -2.50 16.85
C THR A 320 -0.23 -1.79 17.80
N TRP A 321 0.20 -1.59 19.03
CA TRP A 321 -0.58 -0.95 20.05
C TRP A 321 -0.22 0.53 20.17
N ILE A 322 -1.25 1.36 20.12
CA ILE A 322 -1.20 2.75 20.58
C ILE A 322 -1.82 2.76 21.96
N ILE A 323 -1.07 3.23 22.92
CA ILE A 323 -1.47 3.32 24.34
C ILE A 323 -1.40 4.78 24.78
N ASP A 324 -2.17 5.14 25.82
CA ASP A 324 -2.14 6.48 26.43
C ASP A 324 -0.85 6.71 27.19
#